data_7144a34993c8edbbdcc10a4e65d84471
#
_entry.id   7144a34993c8edbbdcc10a4e65d84471
#
_cell.length_a   1.000
_cell.length_b   1.000
_cell.length_c   1.000
_cell.angle_alpha   90.00
_cell.angle_beta   90.00
_cell.angle_gamma   90.00
#
_symmetry.space_group_name_H-M   'P 1'
#
loop_
_entity.id
_entity.type
_entity.pdbx_description
1 polymer ?
#
loop_
_entity_poly.entity_id
_entity_poly.type
_entity_poly.pdbx_seq_one_letter_code
_entity_poly.pdbx_strand_id
1 'polypeptide(L)'
;MSSLPNPLPDAEAQCRQLADLIRPQLPKNPALVGIYSGGAWVAEHLKELLGLSEDIGLIDVSFYREDFSEKGLHPQCRPTVIPFDVEGRHIILVDDVLYTGRTTRAAINELFDYGRPAVVELAVLADRGGRELPVAATYGIWDVPLGDGQNLVLERNDGAQLAWRLEHV
;
A
#
# COMPACT_ATOMS: atom_id res chain seq x y z
N MET A 1 -8.13 -26.27 1.29
CA MET A 1 -7.11 -25.19 1.42
C MET A 1 -6.76 -24.67 0.05
N SER A 2 -6.95 -23.39 -0.15
CA SER A 2 -6.45 -22.74 -1.35
C SER A 2 -4.93 -22.67 -1.28
N SER A 3 -4.26 -23.10 -2.32
CA SER A 3 -2.80 -22.98 -2.45
C SER A 3 -2.46 -21.72 -3.22
N LEU A 4 -1.26 -21.21 -2.99
CA LEU A 4 -0.75 -20.09 -3.78
C LEU A 4 -0.67 -20.50 -5.26
N PRO A 5 -1.04 -19.60 -6.18
CA PRO A 5 -0.86 -19.88 -7.60
C PRO A 5 0.62 -19.98 -7.95
N ASN A 6 0.94 -20.80 -8.93
CA ASN A 6 2.29 -20.95 -9.46
C ASN A 6 2.21 -20.92 -10.99
N PRO A 7 2.75 -19.87 -11.66
CA PRO A 7 3.50 -18.75 -11.07
C PRO A 7 2.61 -17.80 -10.26
N LEU A 8 3.23 -16.95 -9.45
CA LEU A 8 2.53 -15.89 -8.71
C LEU A 8 1.89 -14.91 -9.70
N PRO A 9 0.81 -14.20 -9.29
CA PRO A 9 0.15 -13.22 -10.18
C PRO A 9 1.11 -12.14 -10.67
N ASP A 10 0.82 -11.61 -11.85
CA ASP A 10 1.56 -10.49 -12.41
C ASP A 10 1.19 -9.20 -11.66
N ALA A 11 2.15 -8.65 -10.92
CA ALA A 11 1.95 -7.44 -10.12
C ALA A 11 1.61 -6.22 -10.99
N GLU A 12 2.20 -6.12 -12.19
CA GLU A 12 1.87 -5.03 -13.11
C GLU A 12 0.42 -5.11 -13.57
N ALA A 13 -0.06 -6.31 -13.88
CA ALA A 13 -1.48 -6.52 -14.23
C ALA A 13 -2.39 -6.18 -13.05
N GLN A 14 -1.98 -6.50 -11.83
CA GLN A 14 -2.73 -6.16 -10.63
C GLN A 14 -2.81 -4.65 -10.40
N CYS A 15 -1.75 -3.90 -10.71
CA CYS A 15 -1.81 -2.42 -10.67
C CYS A 15 -2.86 -1.89 -11.65
N ARG A 16 -2.94 -2.43 -12.85
CA ARG A 16 -3.97 -2.05 -13.83
C ARG A 16 -5.37 -2.41 -13.33
N GLN A 17 -5.54 -3.58 -12.75
CA GLN A 17 -6.82 -4.00 -12.17
C GLN A 17 -7.23 -3.07 -11.01
N LEU A 18 -6.28 -2.68 -10.18
CA LEU A 18 -6.54 -1.76 -9.07
C LEU A 18 -6.97 -0.39 -9.58
N ALA A 19 -6.31 0.13 -10.60
CA ALA A 19 -6.70 1.38 -11.25
C ALA A 19 -8.11 1.29 -11.84
N ASP A 20 -8.43 0.18 -12.50
CA ASP A 20 -9.76 -0.05 -13.08
C ASP A 20 -10.86 -0.11 -12.00
N LEU A 21 -10.52 -0.66 -10.84
CA LEU A 21 -11.44 -0.73 -9.69
C LEU A 21 -11.68 0.65 -9.08
N ILE A 22 -10.65 1.48 -9.00
CA ILE A 22 -10.72 2.83 -8.41
C ILE A 22 -11.41 3.82 -9.34
N ARG A 23 -11.16 3.73 -10.65
CA ARG A 23 -11.56 4.75 -11.63
C ARG A 23 -13.04 5.14 -11.56
N PRO A 24 -14.00 4.20 -11.49
CA PRO A 24 -15.43 4.57 -11.41
C PRO A 24 -15.80 5.30 -10.12
N GLN A 25 -15.00 5.14 -9.07
CA GLN A 25 -15.24 5.71 -7.73
C GLN A 25 -14.36 6.93 -7.45
N LEU A 26 -13.55 7.35 -8.44
CA LEU A 26 -12.57 8.41 -8.24
C LEU A 26 -13.27 9.73 -7.90
N PRO A 27 -12.98 10.33 -6.72
CA PRO A 27 -13.57 11.62 -6.36
C PRO A 27 -13.01 12.75 -7.22
N LYS A 28 -13.59 13.95 -7.09
CA LYS A 28 -13.19 15.11 -7.91
C LYS A 28 -11.78 15.63 -7.59
N ASN A 29 -11.32 15.44 -6.37
CA ASN A 29 -10.03 15.96 -5.91
C ASN A 29 -9.29 14.90 -5.10
N PRO A 30 -8.93 13.78 -5.74
CA PRO A 30 -8.25 12.70 -5.03
C PRO A 30 -6.79 13.04 -4.80
N ALA A 31 -6.25 12.55 -3.69
CA ALA A 31 -4.82 12.59 -3.43
C ALA A 31 -4.34 11.18 -3.13
N LEU A 32 -3.28 10.75 -3.80
CA LEU A 32 -2.67 9.45 -3.55
C LEU A 32 -1.53 9.60 -2.54
N VAL A 33 -1.48 8.70 -1.57
CA VAL A 33 -0.39 8.62 -0.60
C VAL A 33 0.10 7.18 -0.56
N GLY A 34 1.37 6.98 -0.89
CA GLY A 34 1.99 5.66 -0.88
C GLY A 34 2.78 5.42 0.40
N ILE A 35 2.68 4.21 0.92
CA ILE A 35 3.48 3.77 2.07
C ILE A 35 4.74 3.08 1.54
N TYR A 36 5.92 3.58 1.97
CA TYR A 36 7.21 3.01 1.57
C TYR A 36 7.35 1.56 2.03
N SER A 37 7.93 0.69 1.22
CA SER A 37 8.47 0.96 -0.12
C SER A 37 7.48 0.54 -1.21
N GLY A 38 6.88 -0.63 -1.12
CA GLY A 38 6.00 -1.20 -2.14
C GLY A 38 4.77 -0.36 -2.41
N GLY A 39 4.15 0.21 -1.37
CA GLY A 39 3.00 1.09 -1.52
C GLY A 39 3.32 2.35 -2.30
N ALA A 40 4.52 2.89 -2.15
CA ALA A 40 4.97 4.04 -2.94
C ALA A 40 5.07 3.68 -4.43
N TRP A 41 5.63 2.51 -4.77
CA TRP A 41 5.71 2.05 -6.15
C TRP A 41 4.34 1.85 -6.78
N VAL A 42 3.42 1.25 -6.05
CA VAL A 42 2.04 1.05 -6.51
C VAL A 42 1.34 2.39 -6.71
N ALA A 43 1.52 3.34 -5.79
CA ALA A 43 0.94 4.68 -5.90
C ALA A 43 1.45 5.42 -7.14
N GLU A 44 2.73 5.31 -7.47
CA GLU A 44 3.29 5.87 -8.70
C GLU A 44 2.65 5.29 -9.95
N HIS A 45 2.45 3.97 -9.99
CA HIS A 45 1.74 3.29 -11.08
C HIS A 45 0.31 3.77 -11.18
N LEU A 46 -0.41 3.89 -10.05
CA LEU A 46 -1.79 4.36 -10.02
C LEU A 46 -1.90 5.81 -10.52
N LYS A 47 -0.96 6.67 -10.15
CA LYS A 47 -0.93 8.05 -10.64
C LYS A 47 -0.96 8.09 -12.16
N GLU A 48 -0.09 7.33 -12.81
CA GLU A 48 -0.04 7.26 -14.27
C GLU A 48 -1.30 6.64 -14.86
N LEU A 49 -1.72 5.51 -14.33
CA LEU A 49 -2.88 4.77 -14.83
C LEU A 49 -4.18 5.54 -14.69
N LEU A 50 -4.32 6.34 -13.64
CA LEU A 50 -5.51 7.17 -13.40
C LEU A 50 -5.40 8.56 -14.04
N GLY A 51 -4.25 8.91 -14.62
CA GLY A 51 -4.05 10.19 -15.28
C GLY A 51 -4.02 11.38 -14.32
N LEU A 52 -3.55 11.18 -13.09
CA LEU A 52 -3.48 12.23 -12.09
C LEU A 52 -2.21 13.06 -12.27
N SER A 53 -2.33 14.38 -12.17
CA SER A 53 -1.20 15.30 -12.37
C SER A 53 -0.50 15.70 -11.06
N GLU A 54 -1.21 15.65 -9.95
CA GLU A 54 -0.65 16.02 -8.65
C GLU A 54 0.33 14.98 -8.14
N ASP A 55 1.45 15.42 -7.57
CA ASP A 55 2.44 14.52 -7.00
C ASP A 55 1.86 13.73 -5.83
N ILE A 56 2.27 12.48 -5.70
CA ILE A 56 1.82 11.62 -4.62
C ILE A 56 2.49 12.03 -3.29
N GLY A 57 1.78 11.78 -2.20
CA GLY A 57 2.38 11.81 -0.87
C GLY A 57 3.11 10.50 -0.58
N LEU A 58 4.11 10.56 0.28
CA LEU A 58 4.93 9.41 0.67
C LEU A 58 5.09 9.39 2.18
N ILE A 59 4.81 8.24 2.77
CA ILE A 59 4.92 8.02 4.22
C ILE A 59 5.82 6.82 4.48
N ASP A 60 6.75 6.98 5.41
CA ASP A 60 7.55 5.86 5.92
C ASP A 60 7.17 5.60 7.38
N VAL A 61 6.58 4.45 7.63
CA VAL A 61 6.17 4.01 8.96
C VAL A 61 6.90 2.73 9.37
N SER A 62 8.15 2.61 8.97
CA SER A 62 8.99 1.42 9.20
C SER A 62 9.05 1.01 10.67
N PHE A 63 8.97 1.98 11.59
CA PHE A 63 8.96 1.73 13.03
C PHE A 63 7.73 0.95 13.52
N TYR A 64 6.66 0.90 12.71
CA TYR A 64 5.38 0.30 13.09
C TYR A 64 5.10 -1.00 12.34
N ARG A 65 6.10 -1.51 11.59
CA ARG A 65 5.95 -2.77 10.89
C ARG A 65 6.01 -3.95 11.84
N GLU A 66 5.31 -5.02 11.50
CA GLU A 66 5.17 -6.22 12.31
C GLU A 66 6.50 -6.92 12.57
N ASP A 67 7.45 -6.78 11.66
CA ASP A 67 8.77 -7.40 11.74
C ASP A 67 9.85 -6.50 12.40
N PHE A 68 9.48 -5.32 12.87
CA PHE A 68 10.43 -4.35 13.43
C PHE A 68 11.22 -4.93 14.61
N SER A 69 10.54 -5.58 15.54
CA SER A 69 11.17 -6.16 16.73
C SER A 69 12.11 -7.33 16.41
N GLU A 70 11.90 -8.00 15.30
CA GLU A 70 12.71 -9.14 14.86
C GLU A 70 13.99 -8.70 14.14
N LYS A 71 13.92 -7.59 13.43
CA LYS A 71 15.03 -7.08 12.62
C LYS A 71 15.87 -6.02 13.32
N GLY A 72 15.45 -5.57 14.50
CA GLY A 72 16.14 -4.53 15.25
C GLY A 72 15.90 -3.13 14.70
N LEU A 73 16.78 -2.18 15.00
CA LEU A 73 16.65 -0.80 14.57
C LEU A 73 16.75 -0.71 13.04
N HIS A 74 15.72 -0.14 12.44
CA HIS A 74 15.72 0.17 11.02
C HIS A 74 16.71 1.32 10.77
N PRO A 75 17.77 1.12 9.98
CA PRO A 75 18.83 2.12 9.88
C PRO A 75 18.42 3.40 9.18
N GLN A 76 17.33 3.41 8.42
CA GLN A 76 16.90 4.59 7.66
C GLN A 76 15.40 4.65 7.53
N CYS A 77 14.78 5.55 8.32
CA CYS A 77 13.42 5.97 8.12
C CYS A 77 13.43 7.17 7.15
N ARG A 78 12.72 7.07 6.03
CA ARG A 78 12.61 8.17 5.08
C ARG A 78 11.64 9.21 5.63
N PRO A 79 11.85 10.50 5.35
CA PRO A 79 10.90 11.51 5.80
C PRO A 79 9.56 11.37 5.09
N THR A 80 8.49 11.68 5.79
CA THR A 80 7.17 11.86 5.19
C THR A 80 7.17 13.11 4.33
N VAL A 81 6.68 12.99 3.11
CA VAL A 81 6.55 14.10 2.15
C VAL A 81 5.10 14.14 1.67
N ILE A 82 4.37 15.19 2.05
CA ILE A 82 2.99 15.41 1.62
C ILE A 82 2.95 16.73 0.83
N PRO A 83 3.00 16.69 -0.51
CA PRO A 83 3.13 17.88 -1.35
C PRO A 83 1.80 18.58 -1.63
N PHE A 84 0.76 18.31 -0.86
CA PHE A 84 -0.56 18.92 -1.01
C PHE A 84 -1.17 19.19 0.36
N ASP A 85 -2.24 19.97 0.38
CA ASP A 85 -3.00 20.25 1.60
C ASP A 85 -3.89 19.04 1.92
N VAL A 86 -3.73 18.49 3.12
CA VAL A 86 -4.49 17.32 3.60
C VAL A 86 -5.90 17.70 4.04
N GLU A 87 -6.08 18.96 4.50
CA GLU A 87 -7.35 19.42 5.06
C GLU A 87 -8.49 19.28 4.05
N GLY A 88 -9.51 18.51 4.42
CA GLY A 88 -10.69 18.32 3.59
C GLY A 88 -10.48 17.43 2.34
N ARG A 89 -9.30 16.83 2.17
CA ARG A 89 -9.01 16.01 0.99
C ARG A 89 -9.58 14.61 1.10
N HIS A 90 -9.91 14.05 -0.06
CA HIS A 90 -10.21 12.64 -0.19
C HIS A 90 -8.90 11.92 -0.51
N ILE A 91 -8.37 11.17 0.44
CA ILE A 91 -7.07 10.52 0.33
C ILE A 91 -7.25 9.04 0.04
N ILE A 92 -6.52 8.55 -0.96
CA ILE A 92 -6.38 7.12 -1.24
C ILE A 92 -4.99 6.72 -0.75
N LEU A 93 -4.96 6.02 0.36
CA LEU A 93 -3.73 5.48 0.96
C LEU A 93 -3.41 4.15 0.29
N VAL A 94 -2.19 3.98 -0.18
CA VAL A 94 -1.79 2.84 -1.02
C VAL A 94 -0.70 2.05 -0.33
N ASP A 95 -0.91 0.75 -0.23
CA ASP A 95 0.10 -0.20 0.24
C ASP A 95 0.15 -1.42 -0.69
N ASP A 96 1.19 -2.22 -0.58
CA ASP A 96 1.33 -3.45 -1.37
C ASP A 96 0.56 -4.61 -0.74
N VAL A 97 0.78 -4.87 0.55
CA VAL A 97 0.18 -6.00 1.28
C VAL A 97 -0.48 -5.50 2.56
N LEU A 98 -1.74 -5.86 2.74
CA LEU A 98 -2.47 -5.62 3.98
C LEU A 98 -2.38 -6.88 4.86
N TYR A 99 -1.95 -6.69 6.10
CA TYR A 99 -1.80 -7.75 7.07
C TYR A 99 -2.59 -7.41 8.35
N THR A 100 -1.90 -7.03 9.43
CA THR A 100 -2.54 -6.78 10.73
C THR A 100 -3.37 -5.51 10.78
N GLY A 101 -3.07 -4.54 9.94
CA GLY A 101 -3.63 -3.19 9.94
C GLY A 101 -2.78 -2.18 10.70
N ARG A 102 -1.68 -2.61 11.34
CA ARG A 102 -0.83 -1.73 12.14
C ARG A 102 -0.10 -0.68 11.30
N THR A 103 0.40 -1.07 10.15
CA THR A 103 1.04 -0.16 9.19
C THR A 103 0.04 0.89 8.69
N THR A 104 -1.17 0.46 8.33
CA THR A 104 -2.24 1.36 7.88
C THR A 104 -2.62 2.36 8.97
N ARG A 105 -2.79 1.89 10.20
CA ARG A 105 -3.11 2.77 11.33
C ARG A 105 -2.04 3.84 11.53
N ALA A 106 -0.76 3.43 11.50
CA ALA A 106 0.35 4.36 11.66
C ALA A 106 0.37 5.41 10.55
N ALA A 107 0.12 5.01 9.30
CA ALA A 107 0.03 5.93 8.17
C ALA A 107 -1.14 6.91 8.32
N ILE A 108 -2.29 6.45 8.77
CA ILE A 108 -3.44 7.32 9.03
C ILE A 108 -3.11 8.34 10.12
N ASN A 109 -2.46 7.92 11.21
CA ASN A 109 -2.03 8.84 12.27
C ASN A 109 -1.09 9.91 11.73
N GLU A 110 -0.15 9.52 10.88
CA GLU A 110 0.81 10.43 10.23
C GLU A 110 0.08 11.47 9.37
N LEU A 111 -0.93 11.05 8.61
CA LEU A 111 -1.74 11.96 7.79
C LEU A 111 -2.43 13.03 8.63
N PHE A 112 -2.96 12.65 9.79
CA PHE A 112 -3.68 13.58 10.67
C PHE A 112 -2.76 14.62 11.30
N ASP A 113 -1.45 14.42 11.29
CA ASP A 113 -0.47 15.45 11.69
C ASP A 113 -0.38 16.59 10.66
N TYR A 114 -0.83 16.37 9.43
CA TYR A 114 -0.79 17.34 8.34
C TYR A 114 -2.12 18.06 8.10
N GLY A 115 -3.18 17.63 8.76
CA GLY A 115 -4.52 18.18 8.59
C GLY A 115 -5.57 17.12 8.78
N ARG A 116 -6.83 17.49 8.65
CA ARG A 116 -7.97 16.57 8.78
C ARG A 116 -8.48 16.19 7.39
N PRO A 117 -8.15 14.99 6.89
CA PRO A 117 -8.73 14.53 5.62
C PRO A 117 -10.24 14.34 5.76
N ALA A 118 -10.98 14.58 4.68
CA ALA A 118 -12.41 14.33 4.65
C ALA A 118 -12.70 12.83 4.63
N VAL A 119 -11.94 12.07 3.84
CA VAL A 119 -12.06 10.62 3.70
C VAL A 119 -10.66 10.03 3.51
N VAL A 120 -10.42 8.89 4.10
CA VAL A 120 -9.23 8.07 3.82
C VAL A 120 -9.72 6.69 3.37
N GLU A 121 -9.38 6.33 2.15
CA GLU A 121 -9.61 5.00 1.59
C GLU A 121 -8.30 4.25 1.50
N LEU A 122 -8.35 2.93 1.57
CA LEU A 122 -7.17 2.07 1.49
C LEU A 122 -7.22 1.23 0.22
N ALA A 123 -6.17 1.30 -0.57
CA ALA A 123 -5.98 0.49 -1.77
C ALA A 123 -4.75 -0.41 -1.61
N VAL A 124 -4.91 -1.71 -1.84
CA VAL A 124 -3.82 -2.69 -1.74
C VAL A 124 -3.85 -3.67 -2.90
N LEU A 125 -2.69 -4.20 -3.27
CA LEU A 125 -2.62 -5.29 -4.24
C LEU A 125 -3.01 -6.63 -3.62
N ALA A 126 -2.56 -6.88 -2.40
CA ALA A 126 -2.76 -8.17 -1.73
C ALA A 126 -3.25 -7.97 -0.30
N ASP A 127 -4.16 -8.84 0.11
CA ASP A 127 -4.65 -8.95 1.48
C ASP A 127 -4.37 -10.36 1.98
N ARG A 128 -3.50 -10.48 2.97
CA ARG A 128 -3.11 -11.78 3.52
C ARG A 128 -3.91 -12.21 4.75
N GLY A 129 -4.93 -11.45 5.11
CA GLY A 129 -5.68 -11.70 6.34
C GLY A 129 -4.86 -11.39 7.59
N GLY A 130 -5.23 -11.97 8.72
CA GLY A 130 -4.48 -11.82 9.97
C GLY A 130 -4.66 -10.48 10.67
N ARG A 131 -5.81 -9.84 10.50
CA ARG A 131 -6.09 -8.55 11.15
C ARG A 131 -5.97 -8.61 12.66
N GLU A 132 -5.33 -7.59 13.22
CA GLU A 132 -5.30 -7.30 14.66
C GLU A 132 -6.01 -5.98 14.98
N LEU A 133 -6.26 -5.16 13.98
CA LEU A 133 -6.99 -3.89 14.08
C LEU A 133 -8.15 -3.91 13.10
N PRO A 134 -9.22 -3.12 13.35
CA PRO A 134 -10.43 -3.10 12.51
C PRO A 134 -10.20 -2.27 11.23
N VAL A 135 -9.32 -2.74 10.38
CA VAL A 135 -8.93 -2.11 9.12
C VAL A 135 -9.32 -3.03 7.97
N ALA A 136 -9.88 -2.47 6.92
CA ALA A 136 -10.21 -3.19 5.70
C ALA A 136 -9.80 -2.39 4.47
N ALA A 137 -9.46 -3.09 3.39
CA ALA A 137 -9.17 -2.42 2.11
C ALA A 137 -10.50 -1.95 1.49
N THR A 138 -10.51 -0.70 1.05
CA THR A 138 -11.59 -0.17 0.20
C THR A 138 -11.48 -0.79 -1.19
N TYR A 139 -10.25 -0.91 -1.69
CA TYR A 139 -9.92 -1.51 -2.98
C TYR A 139 -8.84 -2.56 -2.78
N GLY A 140 -9.12 -3.79 -3.09
CA GLY A 140 -8.17 -4.90 -2.98
C GLY A 140 -8.30 -5.85 -4.16
N ILE A 141 -7.21 -6.44 -4.60
CA ILE A 141 -7.18 -7.24 -5.82
C ILE A 141 -7.06 -8.73 -5.52
N TRP A 142 -6.27 -9.10 -4.53
CA TRP A 142 -5.92 -10.50 -4.33
C TRP A 142 -5.94 -10.88 -2.84
N ASP A 143 -6.81 -11.82 -2.48
CA ASP A 143 -6.81 -12.43 -1.16
C ASP A 143 -5.80 -13.58 -1.17
N VAL A 144 -4.72 -13.43 -0.40
CA VAL A 144 -3.55 -14.31 -0.47
C VAL A 144 -3.61 -15.37 0.63
N PRO A 145 -3.66 -16.64 0.28
CA PRO A 145 -3.68 -17.71 1.28
C PRO A 145 -2.25 -18.07 1.73
N LEU A 146 -1.60 -17.21 2.49
CA LEU A 146 -0.26 -17.50 3.02
C LEU A 146 -0.33 -18.50 4.17
N GLY A 147 0.57 -19.46 4.16
CA GLY A 147 0.76 -20.41 5.25
C GLY A 147 1.73 -19.86 6.31
N ASP A 148 1.87 -20.61 7.38
CA ASP A 148 2.85 -20.30 8.44
C ASP A 148 4.26 -20.28 7.86
N GLY A 149 5.04 -19.27 8.27
CA GLY A 149 6.40 -19.11 7.78
C GLY A 149 6.52 -18.60 6.34
N GLN A 150 5.42 -18.17 5.73
CA GLN A 150 5.44 -17.58 4.40
C GLN A 150 5.27 -16.06 4.50
N ASN A 151 6.00 -15.33 3.66
CA ASN A 151 5.86 -13.89 3.52
C ASN A 151 5.86 -13.52 2.04
N LEU A 152 5.06 -12.52 1.70
CA LEU A 152 4.93 -12.05 0.31
C LEU A 152 5.60 -10.69 0.20
N VAL A 153 6.52 -10.55 -0.73
CA VAL A 153 7.31 -9.34 -0.93
C VAL A 153 7.12 -8.82 -2.35
N LEU A 154 6.81 -7.54 -2.47
CA LEU A 154 6.80 -6.86 -3.76
C LEU A 154 8.20 -6.33 -4.05
N GLU A 155 8.73 -6.68 -5.21
CA GLU A 155 10.04 -6.24 -5.69
C GLU A 155 9.89 -5.32 -6.89
N ARG A 156 10.87 -4.46 -7.09
CA ARG A 156 10.96 -3.61 -8.26
C ARG A 156 12.31 -3.87 -8.93
N ASN A 157 12.29 -4.24 -10.20
CA ASN A 157 13.51 -4.49 -10.99
C ASN A 157 14.10 -3.18 -11.52
N ASP A 158 15.25 -3.27 -12.21
CA ASP A 158 15.97 -2.11 -12.76
C ASP A 158 15.13 -1.35 -13.80
N GLY A 159 14.20 -2.02 -14.47
CA GLY A 159 13.26 -1.41 -15.41
C GLY A 159 12.01 -0.83 -14.76
N ALA A 160 12.00 -0.69 -13.43
CA ALA A 160 10.86 -0.22 -12.62
C ALA A 160 9.62 -1.10 -12.72
N GLN A 161 9.76 -2.34 -13.15
CA GLN A 161 8.66 -3.30 -13.16
C GLN A 161 8.52 -3.99 -11.81
N LEU A 162 7.28 -4.22 -11.40
CA LEU A 162 6.94 -4.84 -10.13
C LEU A 162 6.73 -6.35 -10.32
N ALA A 163 7.16 -7.12 -9.33
CA ALA A 163 6.97 -8.57 -9.30
C ALA A 163 6.83 -9.05 -7.85
N TRP A 164 6.04 -10.08 -7.66
CA TRP A 164 5.91 -10.73 -6.36
C TRP A 164 6.99 -11.76 -6.14
N ARG A 165 7.47 -11.85 -4.91
CA ARG A 165 8.38 -12.91 -4.45
C ARG A 165 7.84 -13.50 -3.14
N LEU A 166 7.84 -14.83 -3.07
CA LEU A 166 7.49 -15.53 -1.84
C LEU A 166 8.76 -15.78 -1.03
N GLU A 167 8.74 -15.41 0.23
CA GLU A 167 9.79 -15.72 1.18
C GLU A 167 9.33 -16.77 2.18
N HIS A 168 10.26 -17.57 2.64
CA HIS A 168 10.07 -18.51 3.74
C HIS A 168 10.88 -18.01 4.96
N VAL A 169 10.19 -17.84 6.09
CA VAL A 169 10.77 -17.24 7.31
C VAL A 169 10.94 -18.29 8.39
#